data_b961a767f507c6b285f922acc8f789e8
#
_entry.id   b961a767f507c6b285f922acc8f789e8
#
_cell.length_a   1.000
_cell.length_b   1.000
_cell.length_c   1.000
_cell.angle_alpha   90.00
_cell.angle_beta   90.00
_cell.angle_gamma   90.00
#
_symmetry.space_group_name_H-M   'P 1'
#
loop_
_entity.id
_entity.type
_entity.pdbx_description
1 polymer ?
#
loop_
_entity_poly.entity_id
_entity_poly.type
_entity_poly.pdbx_seq_one_letter_code
_entity_poly.pdbx_strand_id
1 'polypeptide(L)'
;MAAERLNSILSHLRPGNKGVAAITQKNPDDVVITLSLRTPLTKARKGGFKDTDLDYIVYALLKEVIAKSQIDPALVEDVCLGNVRSTIKPSAQLFKYDSISVNDGKAAYLVRAASLAAGIPHTAGASSVNRFCSSGLKAVQDIANQIQLGAIDIGVAVGAEMMSASGDRLNKPFNDEVLKNQEAADCMQPMGQTSENVGKDFNISRAQQDVYAAESFRRAEAAQKEGWFDDEIVPITTRVKDPKTGEEKSVTVSKDDGVRYGTTVDSLSKIRPAFPQFGDKSTGGNSSQVTDGAAAVLLMRRSKAIELGQPILAKFVGATVAGVPPRVMGIGPTAAIPKLLEKFNIEKNEVDIYEINEAFASMAVYCVQNLGLDHAKVNPRGGAIALGHPLGATGARQIATILSEARRTKAKVLVTSMCIGTGQGMAGLFVNEQS
;
A
#
# COMPACT_ATOMS: atom_id res chain seq x y z
N MET A 1 23.60 -22.39 -16.10
CA MET A 1 22.36 -21.56 -16.10
C MET A 1 21.13 -22.32 -15.57
N ALA A 2 20.57 -23.37 -16.22
CA ALA A 2 19.37 -24.07 -15.71
C ALA A 2 19.61 -24.81 -14.38
N ALA A 3 20.72 -25.51 -14.24
CA ALA A 3 21.09 -26.26 -13.01
C ALA A 3 21.40 -25.29 -11.85
N GLU A 4 22.00 -24.16 -12.11
CA GLU A 4 22.26 -23.11 -11.12
C GLU A 4 20.95 -22.46 -10.65
N ARG A 5 20.02 -22.19 -11.57
CA ARG A 5 18.66 -21.69 -11.23
C ARG A 5 17.88 -22.71 -10.39
N LEU A 6 17.97 -23.99 -10.73
CA LEU A 6 17.33 -25.06 -9.94
C LEU A 6 17.92 -25.13 -8.53
N ASN A 7 19.25 -25.01 -8.40
CA ASN A 7 19.92 -24.92 -7.10
C ASN A 7 19.56 -23.69 -6.30
N SER A 8 19.38 -22.53 -6.95
CA SER A 8 18.88 -21.32 -6.31
C SER A 8 17.46 -21.51 -5.77
N ILE A 9 16.54 -22.05 -6.57
CA ILE A 9 15.18 -22.38 -6.14
C ILE A 9 15.21 -23.38 -4.97
N LEU A 10 16.02 -24.44 -5.07
CA LEU A 10 16.19 -25.44 -4.02
C LEU A 10 16.80 -24.85 -2.74
N SER A 11 17.68 -23.84 -2.84
CA SER A 11 18.25 -23.17 -1.66
C SER A 11 17.19 -22.40 -0.86
N HIS A 12 16.19 -21.83 -1.53
CA HIS A 12 15.04 -21.20 -0.88
C HIS A 12 14.07 -22.20 -0.22
N LEU A 13 14.10 -23.45 -0.67
CA LEU A 13 13.27 -24.55 -0.13
C LEU A 13 13.99 -25.36 0.96
N ARG A 14 15.30 -25.16 1.17
CA ARG A 14 16.07 -25.89 2.19
C ARG A 14 15.78 -25.37 3.60
N PRO A 15 15.49 -26.25 4.58
CA PRO A 15 15.18 -25.86 5.96
C PRO A 15 16.33 -25.19 6.74
N GLY A 16 17.53 -25.10 6.16
CA GLY A 16 18.76 -24.79 6.89
C GLY A 16 19.10 -23.31 7.09
N ASN A 17 18.49 -22.39 6.32
CA ASN A 17 18.83 -20.96 6.36
C ASN A 17 17.62 -20.12 6.78
N LYS A 18 17.28 -20.14 8.07
CA LYS A 18 16.23 -19.34 8.66
C LYS A 18 16.82 -18.38 9.69
N GLY A 19 16.09 -17.32 10.02
CA GLY A 19 16.51 -16.29 10.98
C GLY A 19 17.19 -15.10 10.32
N VAL A 20 17.48 -14.07 11.12
CA VAL A 20 18.04 -12.80 10.64
C VAL A 20 19.35 -13.01 9.87
N ALA A 21 20.24 -13.88 10.35
CA ALA A 21 21.50 -14.17 9.66
C ALA A 21 21.30 -14.69 8.23
N ALA A 22 20.26 -15.49 7.99
CA ALA A 22 19.93 -16.02 6.68
C ALA A 22 19.32 -14.98 5.73
N ILE A 23 18.33 -14.23 6.21
CA ILE A 23 17.66 -13.24 5.36
C ILE A 23 18.57 -12.08 4.98
N THR A 24 19.62 -11.81 5.78
CA THR A 24 20.59 -10.73 5.53
C THR A 24 21.73 -11.16 4.58
N GLN A 25 21.88 -12.45 4.26
CA GLN A 25 22.83 -12.90 3.25
C GLN A 25 22.48 -12.31 1.87
N LYS A 26 23.52 -11.92 1.12
CA LYS A 26 23.40 -11.34 -0.21
C LYS A 26 23.71 -12.39 -1.26
N ASN A 27 22.70 -12.75 -2.06
CA ASN A 27 22.83 -13.72 -3.15
C ASN A 27 22.57 -13.03 -4.49
N PRO A 28 23.25 -13.42 -5.59
CA PRO A 28 23.04 -12.83 -6.92
C PRO A 28 21.58 -12.88 -7.41
N ASP A 29 20.84 -13.90 -7.01
CA ASP A 29 19.44 -14.11 -7.39
C ASP A 29 18.42 -13.50 -6.44
N ASP A 30 18.86 -12.77 -5.40
CA ASP A 30 17.94 -12.05 -4.54
C ASP A 30 17.09 -11.06 -5.35
N VAL A 31 15.84 -10.90 -4.95
CA VAL A 31 14.99 -9.80 -5.42
C VAL A 31 15.31 -8.56 -4.60
N VAL A 32 15.74 -7.50 -5.26
CA VAL A 32 16.09 -6.25 -4.60
C VAL A 32 15.22 -5.09 -5.08
N ILE A 33 14.98 -4.13 -4.19
CA ILE A 33 14.33 -2.87 -4.49
C ILE A 33 15.41 -1.84 -4.75
N THR A 34 15.39 -1.23 -5.93
CA THR A 34 16.37 -0.22 -6.35
C THR A 34 15.79 1.20 -6.33
N LEU A 35 14.47 1.32 -6.40
CA LEU A 35 13.77 2.59 -6.26
C LEU A 35 12.39 2.35 -5.64
N SER A 36 11.99 3.25 -4.75
CA SER A 36 10.63 3.28 -4.21
C SER A 36 10.19 4.74 -4.06
N LEU A 37 9.09 5.11 -4.70
CA LEU A 37 8.59 6.47 -4.78
C LEU A 37 7.08 6.48 -4.58
N ARG A 38 6.56 7.63 -4.13
CA ARG A 38 5.12 7.88 -4.09
C ARG A 38 4.75 9.29 -4.50
N THR A 39 3.54 9.48 -4.91
CA THR A 39 2.94 10.81 -4.99
C THR A 39 2.65 11.34 -3.59
N PRO A 40 2.38 12.63 -3.42
CA PRO A 40 1.64 13.10 -2.27
C PRO A 40 0.33 12.33 -2.12
N LEU A 41 -0.14 12.19 -0.89
CA LEU A 41 -1.45 11.64 -0.55
C LEU A 41 -2.40 12.80 -0.30
N THR A 42 -3.51 12.88 -1.04
CA THR A 42 -4.42 14.02 -0.96
C THR A 42 -5.84 13.59 -0.59
N LYS A 43 -6.53 14.43 0.18
CA LYS A 43 -7.93 14.18 0.57
C LYS A 43 -8.82 14.01 -0.65
N ALA A 44 -9.49 12.88 -0.75
CA ALA A 44 -10.42 12.65 -1.84
C ALA A 44 -11.50 13.75 -1.92
N ARG A 45 -11.89 14.12 -3.13
CA ARG A 45 -12.92 15.13 -3.44
C ARG A 45 -12.57 16.57 -3.03
N LYS A 46 -11.45 16.81 -2.35
CA LYS A 46 -11.05 18.13 -1.81
C LYS A 46 -9.60 18.48 -2.06
N GLY A 47 -8.71 17.48 -2.09
CA GLY A 47 -7.28 17.68 -2.22
C GLY A 47 -6.83 17.98 -3.66
N GLY A 48 -5.53 18.09 -3.83
CA GLY A 48 -4.92 18.47 -5.10
C GLY A 48 -5.14 17.49 -6.25
N PHE A 49 -5.49 16.23 -5.97
CA PHE A 49 -5.79 15.21 -6.99
C PHE A 49 -7.28 14.96 -7.23
N LYS A 50 -8.18 15.77 -6.64
CA LYS A 50 -9.63 15.55 -6.70
C LYS A 50 -10.21 15.40 -8.11
N ASP A 51 -9.58 16.01 -9.11
CA ASP A 51 -10.00 15.99 -10.51
C ASP A 51 -9.03 15.18 -11.41
N THR A 52 -8.00 14.54 -10.83
CA THR A 52 -6.99 13.75 -11.53
C THR A 52 -7.54 12.36 -11.82
N ASP A 53 -7.33 11.87 -13.04
CA ASP A 53 -7.71 10.52 -13.43
C ASP A 53 -6.64 9.47 -13.04
N LEU A 54 -7.06 8.22 -12.84
CA LEU A 54 -6.19 7.14 -12.36
C LEU A 54 -5.05 6.82 -13.34
N ASP A 55 -5.34 6.83 -14.64
CA ASP A 55 -4.35 6.59 -15.70
C ASP A 55 -3.26 7.68 -15.70
N TYR A 56 -3.67 8.93 -15.51
CA TYR A 56 -2.74 10.05 -15.48
C TYR A 56 -1.79 9.98 -14.26
N ILE A 57 -2.30 9.65 -13.07
CA ILE A 57 -1.42 9.57 -11.88
C ILE A 57 -0.45 8.40 -11.98
N VAL A 58 -0.87 7.27 -12.56
CA VAL A 58 0.00 6.12 -12.84
C VAL A 58 1.05 6.48 -13.89
N TYR A 59 0.64 7.12 -14.99
CA TYR A 59 1.54 7.64 -16.02
C TYR A 59 2.60 8.58 -15.45
N ALA A 60 2.17 9.60 -14.70
CA ALA A 60 3.07 10.59 -14.13
C ALA A 60 4.07 9.97 -13.16
N LEU A 61 3.63 9.03 -12.33
CA LEU A 61 4.50 8.31 -11.41
C LEU A 61 5.50 7.40 -12.15
N LEU A 62 5.07 6.68 -13.17
CA LEU A 62 5.97 5.84 -13.98
C LEU A 62 7.04 6.66 -14.70
N LYS A 63 6.69 7.85 -15.19
CA LYS A 63 7.70 8.79 -15.74
C LYS A 63 8.78 9.14 -14.73
N GLU A 64 8.37 9.42 -13.48
CA GLU A 64 9.32 9.72 -12.41
C GLU A 64 10.18 8.50 -12.04
N VAL A 65 9.60 7.27 -12.07
CA VAL A 65 10.35 6.04 -11.86
C VAL A 65 11.46 5.90 -12.90
N ILE A 66 11.13 6.06 -14.18
CA ILE A 66 12.12 5.98 -15.27
C ILE A 66 13.16 7.09 -15.15
N ALA A 67 12.74 8.33 -14.94
CA ALA A 67 13.65 9.48 -14.85
C ALA A 67 14.62 9.36 -13.66
N LYS A 68 14.15 8.92 -12.49
CA LYS A 68 14.97 8.83 -11.28
C LYS A 68 15.84 7.57 -11.22
N SER A 69 15.38 6.46 -11.79
CA SER A 69 16.19 5.24 -11.88
C SER A 69 17.29 5.33 -12.92
N GLN A 70 17.12 6.18 -13.93
CA GLN A 70 18.06 6.32 -15.06
C GLN A 70 18.34 5.01 -15.82
N ILE A 71 17.48 4.00 -15.66
CA ILE A 71 17.58 2.77 -16.47
C ILE A 71 17.01 3.02 -17.87
N ASP A 72 17.50 2.26 -18.84
CA ASP A 72 16.83 2.18 -20.14
C ASP A 72 15.41 1.60 -19.95
N PRO A 73 14.35 2.33 -20.32
CA PRO A 73 12.98 1.82 -20.22
C PRO A 73 12.78 0.48 -20.93
N ALA A 74 13.58 0.18 -21.95
CA ALA A 74 13.55 -1.08 -22.68
C ALA A 74 13.93 -2.30 -21.84
N LEU A 75 14.55 -2.10 -20.68
CA LEU A 75 14.90 -3.17 -19.73
C LEU A 75 13.75 -3.55 -18.80
N VAL A 76 12.68 -2.75 -18.73
CA VAL A 76 11.48 -3.11 -17.95
C VAL A 76 10.70 -4.17 -18.69
N GLU A 77 10.48 -5.33 -18.05
CA GLU A 77 9.85 -6.48 -18.68
C GLU A 77 8.36 -6.63 -18.29
N ASP A 78 7.97 -6.19 -17.08
CA ASP A 78 6.56 -6.23 -16.66
C ASP A 78 6.22 -5.08 -15.70
N VAL A 79 4.96 -4.63 -15.75
CA VAL A 79 4.39 -3.63 -14.84
C VAL A 79 3.11 -4.19 -14.22
N CYS A 80 3.06 -4.29 -12.89
CA CYS A 80 1.88 -4.77 -12.16
C CYS A 80 1.23 -3.64 -11.36
N LEU A 81 -0.04 -3.36 -11.62
CA LEU A 81 -0.84 -2.36 -10.90
C LEU A 81 -1.73 -3.00 -9.84
N GLY A 82 -1.51 -2.67 -8.58
CA GLY A 82 -2.45 -2.91 -7.49
C GLY A 82 -3.49 -1.80 -7.42
N ASN A 83 -4.76 -2.13 -7.67
CA ASN A 83 -5.87 -1.18 -7.65
C ASN A 83 -7.15 -1.86 -7.19
N VAL A 84 -8.00 -1.16 -6.44
CA VAL A 84 -9.26 -1.69 -5.91
C VAL A 84 -10.44 -1.20 -6.72
N ARG A 85 -10.44 0.07 -7.09
CA ARG A 85 -11.58 0.73 -7.74
C ARG A 85 -11.08 1.49 -8.96
N SER A 86 -11.20 0.89 -10.13
CA SER A 86 -10.91 1.55 -11.39
C SER A 86 -12.17 2.22 -11.94
N THR A 87 -12.16 3.54 -12.01
CA THR A 87 -13.18 4.31 -12.72
C THR A 87 -12.53 5.01 -13.91
N ILE A 88 -13.09 4.79 -15.10
CA ILE A 88 -12.78 5.60 -16.29
C ILE A 88 -13.94 6.59 -16.43
N LYS A 89 -13.65 7.89 -16.37
CA LYS A 89 -14.64 8.88 -16.80
C LYS A 89 -14.83 8.71 -18.31
N PRO A 90 -16.07 8.61 -18.82
CA PRO A 90 -16.29 8.60 -20.26
C PRO A 90 -15.78 9.93 -20.84
N SER A 91 -14.70 9.89 -21.61
CA SER A 91 -14.40 11.03 -22.48
C SER A 91 -15.39 11.01 -23.63
N ALA A 92 -16.09 12.11 -23.85
CA ALA A 92 -17.16 12.22 -24.86
C ALA A 92 -16.71 11.94 -26.30
N GLN A 93 -15.43 11.72 -26.56
CA GLN A 93 -14.87 11.56 -27.90
C GLN A 93 -14.45 10.13 -28.27
N LEU A 94 -14.35 9.17 -27.34
CA LEU A 94 -13.75 7.86 -27.63
C LEU A 94 -14.71 6.66 -27.64
N PHE A 95 -15.97 6.82 -27.25
CA PHE A 95 -16.89 5.68 -27.14
C PHE A 95 -18.04 5.72 -28.13
N LYS A 96 -17.71 5.60 -29.43
CA LYS A 96 -18.67 5.05 -30.41
C LYS A 96 -18.73 3.51 -30.41
N TYR A 97 -17.97 2.84 -29.53
CA TYR A 97 -17.96 1.40 -29.36
C TYR A 97 -18.39 1.05 -27.93
N ASP A 98 -19.69 1.01 -27.75
CA ASP A 98 -20.39 0.72 -26.47
C ASP A 98 -20.27 -0.74 -25.99
N SER A 99 -19.33 -1.52 -26.50
CA SER A 99 -19.30 -2.96 -26.28
C SER A 99 -18.21 -3.46 -25.31
N ILE A 100 -17.42 -2.59 -24.70
CA ILE A 100 -16.53 -3.01 -23.62
C ILE A 100 -17.28 -2.81 -22.29
N SER A 101 -18.09 -3.79 -21.93
CA SER A 101 -18.64 -3.93 -20.59
C SER A 101 -17.48 -4.19 -19.63
N VAL A 102 -16.96 -3.14 -19.01
CA VAL A 102 -15.70 -3.18 -18.26
C VAL A 102 -16.01 -3.13 -16.78
N ASN A 103 -16.54 -4.20 -16.21
CA ASN A 103 -16.79 -4.17 -14.78
C ASN A 103 -15.51 -4.37 -13.95
N ASP A 104 -14.48 -5.12 -14.38
CA ASP A 104 -13.29 -5.34 -13.56
C ASP A 104 -11.94 -5.34 -14.32
N GLY A 105 -11.91 -5.24 -15.64
CA GLY A 105 -10.69 -5.21 -16.45
C GLY A 105 -10.07 -3.83 -16.67
N LYS A 106 -10.67 -2.76 -16.18
CA LYS A 106 -10.26 -1.37 -16.47
C LYS A 106 -8.83 -1.07 -16.01
N ALA A 107 -8.43 -1.55 -14.84
CA ALA A 107 -7.12 -1.31 -14.29
C ALA A 107 -5.99 -1.88 -15.18
N ALA A 108 -6.21 -3.02 -15.84
CA ALA A 108 -5.24 -3.60 -16.77
C ALA A 108 -5.06 -2.73 -18.02
N TYR A 109 -6.15 -2.20 -18.61
CA TYR A 109 -6.07 -1.24 -19.70
C TYR A 109 -5.34 0.04 -19.29
N LEU A 110 -5.67 0.58 -18.11
CA LEU A 110 -5.08 1.82 -17.60
C LEU A 110 -3.58 1.68 -17.39
N VAL A 111 -3.12 0.63 -16.74
CA VAL A 111 -1.69 0.43 -16.49
C VAL A 111 -0.94 0.19 -17.79
N ARG A 112 -1.53 -0.56 -18.75
CA ARG A 112 -0.92 -0.78 -20.07
C ARG A 112 -0.73 0.54 -20.82
N ALA A 113 -1.79 1.35 -20.91
CA ALA A 113 -1.75 2.64 -21.59
C ALA A 113 -0.78 3.62 -20.90
N ALA A 114 -0.82 3.70 -19.56
CA ALA A 114 0.07 4.54 -18.76
C ALA A 114 1.53 4.15 -18.93
N SER A 115 1.84 2.84 -18.97
CA SER A 115 3.21 2.33 -19.16
C SER A 115 3.76 2.73 -20.51
N LEU A 116 2.99 2.54 -21.60
CA LEU A 116 3.37 2.93 -22.94
C LEU A 116 3.58 4.45 -23.04
N ALA A 117 2.68 5.23 -22.49
CA ALA A 117 2.77 6.69 -22.47
C ALA A 117 3.98 7.19 -21.66
N ALA A 118 4.39 6.46 -20.61
CA ALA A 118 5.57 6.77 -19.81
C ALA A 118 6.90 6.40 -20.49
N GLY A 119 6.86 5.75 -21.66
CA GLY A 119 8.05 5.37 -22.44
C GLY A 119 8.52 3.93 -22.22
N ILE A 120 7.79 3.12 -21.44
CA ILE A 120 8.04 1.68 -21.32
C ILE A 120 7.58 1.03 -22.63
N PRO A 121 8.43 0.19 -23.31
CA PRO A 121 8.14 -0.28 -24.64
C PRO A 121 6.98 -1.29 -24.68
N HIS A 122 6.46 -1.51 -25.89
CA HIS A 122 5.39 -2.48 -26.10
C HIS A 122 5.82 -3.94 -25.85
N THR A 123 7.09 -4.20 -25.75
CA THR A 123 7.65 -5.52 -25.39
C THR A 123 7.48 -5.87 -23.92
N ALA A 124 7.33 -4.86 -23.04
CA ALA A 124 7.01 -5.09 -21.63
C ALA A 124 5.57 -5.59 -21.47
N GLY A 125 5.33 -6.49 -20.52
CA GLY A 125 4.00 -6.87 -20.08
C GLY A 125 3.32 -5.80 -19.22
N ALA A 126 2.00 -5.93 -19.02
CA ALA A 126 1.29 -5.15 -18.01
C ALA A 126 0.12 -5.96 -17.44
N SER A 127 -0.06 -5.92 -16.14
CA SER A 127 -1.13 -6.61 -15.45
C SER A 127 -1.72 -5.78 -14.32
N SER A 128 -2.89 -6.18 -13.81
CA SER A 128 -3.45 -5.58 -12.60
C SER A 128 -3.92 -6.65 -11.64
N VAL A 129 -3.80 -6.33 -10.34
CA VAL A 129 -4.25 -7.22 -9.25
C VAL A 129 -5.12 -6.45 -8.28
N ASN A 130 -6.13 -7.14 -7.73
CA ASN A 130 -6.99 -6.62 -6.68
C ASN A 130 -7.00 -7.59 -5.49
N ARG A 131 -6.38 -7.18 -4.40
CA ARG A 131 -6.53 -7.76 -3.07
C ARG A 131 -6.90 -6.67 -2.09
N PHE A 132 -7.89 -5.87 -2.45
CA PHE A 132 -8.38 -4.75 -1.64
C PHE A 132 -7.21 -3.88 -1.12
N CYS A 133 -7.19 -3.54 0.16
CA CYS A 133 -6.18 -2.67 0.77
C CYS A 133 -4.73 -3.13 0.58
N SER A 134 -4.48 -4.41 0.28
CA SER A 134 -3.13 -4.95 0.06
C SER A 134 -2.71 -5.05 -1.41
N SER A 135 -3.50 -4.51 -2.35
CA SER A 135 -3.22 -4.66 -3.78
C SER A 135 -1.82 -4.15 -4.17
N GLY A 136 -1.34 -3.07 -3.58
CA GLY A 136 0.01 -2.57 -3.84
C GLY A 136 1.12 -3.52 -3.35
N LEU A 137 0.99 -4.09 -2.16
CA LEU A 137 1.94 -5.11 -1.67
C LEU A 137 1.83 -6.41 -2.48
N LYS A 138 0.62 -6.75 -2.95
CA LYS A 138 0.42 -7.91 -3.83
C LYS A 138 1.09 -7.71 -5.19
N ALA A 139 1.01 -6.51 -5.77
CA ALA A 139 1.72 -6.18 -7.01
C ALA A 139 3.24 -6.33 -6.84
N VAL A 140 3.79 -5.85 -5.70
CA VAL A 140 5.21 -6.06 -5.37
C VAL A 140 5.54 -7.55 -5.25
N GLN A 141 4.69 -8.34 -4.58
CA GLN A 141 4.89 -9.79 -4.46
C GLN A 141 4.86 -10.49 -5.83
N ASP A 142 3.96 -10.08 -6.75
CA ASP A 142 3.84 -10.70 -8.07
C ASP A 142 5.06 -10.43 -8.94
N ILE A 143 5.53 -9.19 -9.00
CA ILE A 143 6.78 -8.85 -9.70
C ILE A 143 7.97 -9.59 -9.05
N ALA A 144 8.07 -9.59 -7.71
CA ALA A 144 9.13 -10.29 -7.00
C ALA A 144 9.15 -11.79 -7.28
N ASN A 145 7.98 -12.43 -7.34
CA ASN A 145 7.86 -13.87 -7.66
C ASN A 145 8.32 -14.16 -9.09
N GLN A 146 8.01 -13.32 -10.07
CA GLN A 146 8.47 -13.47 -11.45
C GLN A 146 10.00 -13.37 -11.54
N ILE A 147 10.60 -12.39 -10.84
CA ILE A 147 12.07 -12.22 -10.77
C ILE A 147 12.70 -13.45 -10.09
N GLN A 148 12.14 -13.90 -8.97
CA GLN A 148 12.66 -15.04 -8.20
C GLN A 148 12.64 -16.32 -9.01
N LEU A 149 11.61 -16.55 -9.84
CA LEU A 149 11.47 -17.69 -10.72
C LEU A 149 12.30 -17.55 -12.02
N GLY A 150 12.89 -16.37 -12.26
CA GLY A 150 13.68 -16.08 -13.47
C GLY A 150 12.84 -15.91 -14.72
N ALA A 151 11.57 -15.57 -14.57
CA ALA A 151 10.70 -15.22 -15.68
C ALA A 151 11.04 -13.81 -16.22
N ILE A 152 11.41 -12.89 -15.35
CA ILE A 152 11.90 -11.55 -15.67
C ILE A 152 13.10 -11.18 -14.78
N ASP A 153 13.87 -10.18 -15.18
CA ASP A 153 14.96 -9.62 -14.36
C ASP A 153 14.61 -8.26 -13.76
N ILE A 154 13.74 -7.47 -14.42
CA ILE A 154 13.34 -6.13 -13.99
C ILE A 154 11.83 -5.93 -14.15
N GLY A 155 11.17 -5.47 -13.10
CA GLY A 155 9.76 -5.13 -13.15
C GLY A 155 9.38 -3.99 -12.21
N VAL A 156 8.26 -3.31 -12.52
CA VAL A 156 7.72 -2.21 -11.73
C VAL A 156 6.39 -2.63 -11.11
N ALA A 157 6.31 -2.57 -9.79
CA ALA A 157 5.06 -2.70 -9.07
C ALA A 157 4.50 -1.30 -8.74
N VAL A 158 3.25 -1.06 -9.08
CA VAL A 158 2.54 0.19 -8.80
C VAL A 158 1.34 -0.11 -7.91
N GLY A 159 1.10 0.71 -6.91
CA GLY A 159 -0.17 0.76 -6.21
C GLY A 159 -0.81 2.12 -6.44
N ALA A 160 -2.05 2.18 -6.87
CA ALA A 160 -2.72 3.45 -7.11
C ALA A 160 -4.22 3.39 -6.79
N GLU A 161 -4.74 4.50 -6.27
CA GLU A 161 -6.17 4.63 -5.98
C GLU A 161 -6.60 6.08 -6.09
N MET A 162 -7.71 6.31 -6.81
CA MET A 162 -8.35 7.63 -6.92
C MET A 162 -9.74 7.55 -6.32
N MET A 163 -9.84 7.74 -4.98
CA MET A 163 -11.10 7.61 -4.27
C MET A 163 -12.03 8.82 -4.51
N SER A 164 -11.51 9.90 -5.07
CA SER A 164 -12.32 11.03 -5.55
C SER A 164 -13.30 10.62 -6.64
N ALA A 165 -12.88 9.72 -7.53
CA ALA A 165 -13.66 9.28 -8.66
C ALA A 165 -14.56 8.06 -8.37
N SER A 166 -14.31 7.35 -7.26
CA SER A 166 -15.03 6.12 -6.93
C SER A 166 -16.30 6.38 -6.11
N GLY A 167 -17.40 5.75 -6.51
CA GLY A 167 -18.63 5.71 -5.71
C GLY A 167 -18.51 4.74 -4.54
N ASP A 168 -19.28 5.00 -3.46
CA ASP A 168 -19.24 4.20 -2.22
C ASP A 168 -20.14 2.94 -2.23
N ARG A 169 -20.83 2.64 -3.33
CA ARG A 169 -21.84 1.60 -3.36
C ARG A 169 -21.32 0.31 -3.98
N LEU A 170 -21.25 -0.75 -3.16
CA LEU A 170 -21.32 -2.13 -3.65
C LEU A 170 -22.79 -2.41 -3.99
N ASN A 171 -23.12 -2.55 -5.26
CA ASN A 171 -24.39 -3.14 -5.65
C ASN A 171 -24.42 -4.58 -5.13
N LYS A 172 -25.61 -5.12 -4.79
CA LYS A 172 -25.78 -6.49 -4.31
C LYS A 172 -24.97 -7.48 -5.18
N PRO A 173 -23.79 -7.94 -4.74
CA PRO A 173 -22.86 -8.61 -5.65
C PRO A 173 -23.03 -10.13 -5.61
N PHE A 174 -23.75 -10.68 -4.61
CA PHE A 174 -23.75 -12.11 -4.35
C PHE A 174 -25.14 -12.73 -4.56
N ASN A 175 -25.12 -13.99 -5.02
CA ASN A 175 -26.28 -14.83 -5.10
C ASN A 175 -26.82 -15.17 -3.69
N ASP A 176 -28.14 -15.35 -3.54
CA ASP A 176 -28.76 -15.62 -2.25
C ASP A 176 -28.28 -16.95 -1.63
N GLU A 177 -27.92 -17.96 -2.45
CA GLU A 177 -27.30 -19.20 -1.95
C GLU A 177 -25.95 -18.98 -1.27
N VAL A 178 -25.11 -18.07 -1.82
CA VAL A 178 -23.84 -17.68 -1.22
C VAL A 178 -24.05 -16.97 0.12
N LEU A 179 -25.08 -16.14 0.20
CA LEU A 179 -25.40 -15.36 1.39
C LEU A 179 -26.02 -16.19 2.53
N LYS A 180 -26.38 -17.45 2.30
CA LYS A 180 -26.81 -18.39 3.38
C LYS A 180 -25.62 -18.71 4.32
N ASN A 181 -24.38 -18.60 3.86
CA ASN A 181 -23.22 -18.72 4.73
C ASN A 181 -22.98 -17.38 5.43
N GLN A 182 -22.95 -17.37 6.76
CA GLN A 182 -22.80 -16.15 7.56
C GLN A 182 -21.49 -15.43 7.29
N GLU A 183 -20.36 -16.14 7.17
CA GLU A 183 -19.07 -15.50 6.88
C GLU A 183 -19.03 -14.88 5.48
N ALA A 184 -19.72 -15.50 4.50
CA ALA A 184 -19.87 -14.91 3.17
C ALA A 184 -20.73 -13.64 3.23
N ALA A 185 -21.81 -13.64 3.99
CA ALA A 185 -22.64 -12.47 4.22
C ALA A 185 -21.87 -11.35 4.94
N ASP A 186 -21.03 -11.69 5.90
CA ASP A 186 -20.18 -10.75 6.65
C ASP A 186 -19.16 -10.03 5.75
N CYS A 187 -18.79 -10.60 4.60
CA CYS A 187 -17.95 -9.93 3.60
C CYS A 187 -18.59 -8.64 3.04
N MET A 188 -19.91 -8.48 3.17
CA MET A 188 -20.65 -7.29 2.72
C MET A 188 -20.71 -6.18 3.78
N GLN A 189 -20.24 -6.42 5.00
CA GLN A 189 -20.29 -5.42 6.06
C GLN A 189 -19.51 -4.17 5.69
N PRO A 190 -20.09 -2.98 5.87
CA PRO A 190 -19.36 -1.72 5.70
C PRO A 190 -18.14 -1.65 6.62
N MET A 191 -17.07 -1.01 6.17
CA MET A 191 -15.81 -0.94 6.94
C MET A 191 -15.98 -0.26 8.30
N GLY A 192 -16.89 0.71 8.43
CA GLY A 192 -17.24 1.31 9.71
C GLY A 192 -17.85 0.32 10.69
N GLN A 193 -18.70 -0.59 10.20
CA GLN A 193 -19.27 -1.67 11.02
C GLN A 193 -18.19 -2.64 11.49
N THR A 194 -17.27 -3.05 10.60
CA THR A 194 -16.17 -3.95 11.00
C THR A 194 -15.24 -3.31 12.03
N SER A 195 -15.03 -1.98 11.97
CA SER A 195 -14.30 -1.23 12.99
C SER A 195 -15.01 -1.23 14.34
N GLU A 196 -16.32 -0.99 14.36
CA GLU A 196 -17.11 -1.03 15.60
C GLU A 196 -17.15 -2.44 16.18
N ASN A 197 -17.24 -3.48 15.35
CA ASN A 197 -17.14 -4.87 15.78
C ASN A 197 -15.81 -5.14 16.51
N VAL A 198 -14.68 -4.71 15.95
CA VAL A 198 -13.36 -4.84 16.61
C VAL A 198 -13.36 -4.11 17.96
N GLY A 199 -13.84 -2.87 17.98
CA GLY A 199 -13.92 -2.07 19.19
C GLY A 199 -14.79 -2.71 20.29
N LYS A 200 -15.87 -3.41 19.89
CA LYS A 200 -16.78 -4.10 20.80
C LYS A 200 -16.21 -5.45 21.27
N ASP A 201 -15.82 -6.30 20.33
CA ASP A 201 -15.46 -7.70 20.61
C ASP A 201 -14.14 -7.79 21.41
N PHE A 202 -13.24 -6.85 21.19
CA PHE A 202 -11.92 -6.82 21.85
C PHE A 202 -11.78 -5.71 22.90
N ASN A 203 -12.90 -5.08 23.29
CA ASN A 203 -12.93 -4.06 24.34
C ASN A 203 -12.00 -2.86 24.10
N ILE A 204 -11.85 -2.43 22.85
CA ILE A 204 -11.08 -1.22 22.52
C ILE A 204 -11.98 0.00 22.69
N SER A 205 -11.71 0.80 23.71
CA SER A 205 -12.51 1.99 24.03
C SER A 205 -12.28 3.13 23.05
N ARG A 206 -13.21 4.07 22.99
CA ARG A 206 -13.07 5.32 22.26
C ARG A 206 -11.82 6.10 22.68
N ALA A 207 -11.56 6.19 23.99
CA ALA A 207 -10.40 6.90 24.53
C ALA A 207 -9.07 6.30 24.04
N GLN A 208 -8.94 4.98 24.05
CA GLN A 208 -7.75 4.31 23.50
C GLN A 208 -7.55 4.62 22.01
N GLN A 209 -8.63 4.65 21.22
CA GLN A 209 -8.58 4.98 19.82
C GLN A 209 -8.16 6.43 19.58
N ASP A 210 -8.66 7.37 20.35
CA ASP A 210 -8.30 8.79 20.22
C ASP A 210 -6.85 9.06 20.67
N VAL A 211 -6.35 8.38 21.69
CA VAL A 211 -4.92 8.44 22.11
C VAL A 211 -4.02 7.94 20.98
N TYR A 212 -4.34 6.80 20.39
CA TYR A 212 -3.57 6.25 19.26
C TYR A 212 -3.59 7.19 18.06
N ALA A 213 -4.76 7.72 17.71
CA ALA A 213 -4.91 8.65 16.59
C ALA A 213 -4.14 9.96 16.80
N ALA A 214 -4.17 10.52 18.00
CA ALA A 214 -3.41 11.72 18.33
C ALA A 214 -1.90 11.49 18.17
N GLU A 215 -1.39 10.33 18.55
CA GLU A 215 0.02 9.97 18.36
C GLU A 215 0.36 9.80 16.87
N SER A 216 -0.51 9.18 16.05
CA SER A 216 -0.33 9.09 14.59
C SER A 216 -0.20 10.47 13.97
N PHE A 217 -1.08 11.42 14.31
CA PHE A 217 -0.99 12.80 13.84
C PHE A 217 0.28 13.50 14.33
N ARG A 218 0.64 13.36 15.59
CA ARG A 218 1.86 13.97 16.16
C ARG A 218 3.11 13.51 15.42
N ARG A 219 3.22 12.21 15.14
CA ARG A 219 4.35 11.64 14.39
C ARG A 219 4.38 12.12 12.95
N ALA A 220 3.24 12.14 12.27
CA ALA A 220 3.16 12.62 10.89
C ALA A 220 3.45 14.13 10.79
N GLU A 221 2.99 14.92 11.73
CA GLU A 221 3.32 16.36 11.82
C GLU A 221 4.83 16.57 12.00
N ALA A 222 5.45 15.84 12.92
CA ALA A 222 6.90 15.93 13.13
C ALA A 222 7.66 15.52 11.85
N ALA A 223 7.32 14.38 11.26
CA ALA A 223 7.96 13.88 10.04
C ALA A 223 7.82 14.87 8.86
N GLN A 224 6.64 15.50 8.71
CA GLN A 224 6.42 16.45 7.64
C GLN A 224 7.17 17.79 7.87
N LYS A 225 7.26 18.26 9.11
CA LYS A 225 8.02 19.46 9.46
C LYS A 225 9.53 19.29 9.25
N GLU A 226 10.04 18.11 9.58
CA GLU A 226 11.46 17.76 9.44
C GLU A 226 11.83 17.32 8.01
N GLY A 227 10.89 17.30 7.06
CA GLY A 227 11.13 16.92 5.67
C GLY A 227 11.42 15.43 5.46
N TRP A 228 11.06 14.55 6.41
CA TRP A 228 11.37 13.11 6.32
C TRP A 228 10.65 12.39 5.18
N PHE A 229 9.61 12.99 4.59
CA PHE A 229 8.91 12.46 3.42
C PHE A 229 9.47 12.94 2.07
N ASP A 230 10.40 13.92 2.07
CA ASP A 230 10.87 14.55 0.83
C ASP A 230 11.62 13.58 -0.09
N ASP A 231 12.24 12.55 0.47
CA ASP A 231 12.97 11.53 -0.28
C ASP A 231 12.06 10.52 -1.01
N GLU A 232 10.84 10.32 -0.52
CA GLU A 232 9.91 9.35 -1.06
C GLU A 232 8.84 9.99 -1.95
N ILE A 233 8.55 11.29 -1.76
CA ILE A 233 7.52 12.01 -2.51
C ILE A 233 8.08 12.59 -3.80
N VAL A 234 7.36 12.35 -4.90
CA VAL A 234 7.56 13.06 -6.16
C VAL A 234 6.43 14.03 -6.42
N PRO A 235 6.72 15.32 -6.67
CA PRO A 235 5.71 16.29 -7.02
C PRO A 235 5.02 15.94 -8.34
N ILE A 236 3.71 16.03 -8.37
CA ILE A 236 2.91 15.76 -9.58
C ILE A 236 2.18 17.03 -10.00
N THR A 237 2.40 17.45 -11.23
CA THR A 237 1.62 18.54 -11.84
C THR A 237 0.36 17.96 -12.46
N THR A 238 -0.79 18.50 -12.09
CA THR A 238 -2.11 18.08 -12.57
C THR A 238 -3.02 19.27 -12.82
N ARG A 239 -4.24 19.02 -13.28
CA ARG A 239 -5.26 20.04 -13.47
C ARG A 239 -6.33 19.92 -12.40
N VAL A 240 -6.73 21.04 -11.84
CA VAL A 240 -7.83 21.14 -10.88
C VAL A 240 -8.89 22.07 -11.44
N LYS A 241 -10.13 21.65 -11.34
CA LYS A 241 -11.29 22.40 -11.81
C LYS A 241 -11.85 23.26 -10.68
N ASP A 242 -12.03 24.54 -10.96
CA ASP A 242 -12.76 25.44 -10.04
C ASP A 242 -14.24 25.02 -10.04
N PRO A 243 -14.81 24.67 -8.87
CA PRO A 243 -16.20 24.20 -8.80
C PRO A 243 -17.24 25.27 -9.13
N LYS A 244 -16.87 26.57 -9.08
CA LYS A 244 -17.79 27.67 -9.35
C LYS A 244 -17.75 28.13 -10.81
N THR A 245 -16.56 28.26 -11.37
CA THR A 245 -16.37 28.78 -12.74
C THR A 245 -16.21 27.68 -13.79
N GLY A 246 -15.86 26.46 -13.38
CA GLY A 246 -15.50 25.37 -14.27
C GLY A 246 -14.12 25.51 -14.93
N GLU A 247 -13.39 26.59 -14.62
CA GLU A 247 -12.06 26.86 -15.16
C GLU A 247 -11.04 25.83 -14.63
N GLU A 248 -10.20 25.30 -15.52
CA GLU A 248 -9.13 24.39 -15.16
C GLU A 248 -7.82 25.15 -14.94
N LYS A 249 -7.16 24.87 -13.79
CA LYS A 249 -5.86 25.42 -13.44
C LYS A 249 -4.84 24.33 -13.28
N SER A 250 -3.63 24.52 -13.79
CA SER A 250 -2.50 23.67 -13.52
C SER A 250 -2.01 23.90 -12.10
N VAL A 251 -1.84 22.82 -11.33
CA VAL A 251 -1.32 22.86 -9.96
C VAL A 251 -0.26 21.77 -9.79
N THR A 252 0.82 22.07 -9.07
CA THR A 252 1.81 21.07 -8.67
C THR A 252 1.54 20.69 -7.23
N VAL A 253 1.20 19.41 -7.02
CA VAL A 253 0.98 18.83 -5.70
C VAL A 253 2.29 18.21 -5.24
N SER A 254 2.83 18.66 -4.10
CA SER A 254 4.16 18.28 -3.61
C SER A 254 4.16 17.78 -2.17
N LYS A 255 3.05 17.87 -1.44
CA LYS A 255 2.95 17.49 -0.03
C LYS A 255 1.64 16.77 0.27
N ASP A 256 1.70 15.86 1.26
CA ASP A 256 0.51 15.24 1.83
C ASP A 256 -0.36 16.31 2.48
N ASP A 257 -1.67 16.32 2.19
CA ASP A 257 -2.62 17.29 2.73
C ASP A 257 -3.49 16.72 3.86
N GLY A 258 -3.29 15.42 4.20
CA GLY A 258 -4.04 14.73 5.25
C GLY A 258 -3.67 15.16 6.66
N VAL A 259 -2.41 15.51 6.90
CA VAL A 259 -1.85 15.78 8.23
C VAL A 259 -2.50 17.02 8.86
N ARG A 260 -3.14 16.82 10.03
CA ARG A 260 -3.79 17.90 10.78
C ARG A 260 -2.89 18.30 11.95
N TYR A 261 -2.21 19.41 11.79
CA TYR A 261 -1.28 19.94 12.79
C TYR A 261 -2.00 20.33 14.08
N GLY A 262 -1.33 20.07 15.21
CA GLY A 262 -1.87 20.39 16.53
C GLY A 262 -3.04 19.51 16.96
N THR A 263 -3.25 18.34 16.35
CA THR A 263 -4.28 17.39 16.78
C THR A 263 -3.97 16.85 18.17
N THR A 264 -4.91 16.96 19.10
CA THR A 264 -4.80 16.47 20.48
C THR A 264 -5.90 15.48 20.83
N VAL A 265 -5.70 14.68 21.88
CA VAL A 265 -6.73 13.77 22.39
C VAL A 265 -8.02 14.53 22.75
N ASP A 266 -7.89 15.72 23.38
CA ASP A 266 -9.04 16.56 23.73
C ASP A 266 -9.82 17.01 22.48
N SER A 267 -9.13 17.39 21.40
CA SER A 267 -9.79 17.75 20.15
C SER A 267 -10.49 16.57 19.48
N LEU A 268 -9.92 15.38 19.57
CA LEU A 268 -10.48 14.14 18.99
C LEU A 268 -11.70 13.66 19.77
N SER A 269 -11.66 13.73 21.10
CA SER A 269 -12.76 13.29 21.97
C SER A 269 -14.09 14.00 21.70
N LYS A 270 -14.04 15.22 21.19
CA LYS A 270 -15.20 16.05 20.84
C LYS A 270 -15.84 15.72 19.49
N ILE A 271 -15.17 14.86 18.68
CA ILE A 271 -15.68 14.49 17.36
C ILE A 271 -16.81 13.45 17.53
N ARG A 272 -17.94 13.71 16.90
CA ARG A 272 -19.09 12.78 16.92
C ARG A 272 -18.75 11.47 16.20
N PRO A 273 -19.41 10.34 16.57
CA PRO A 273 -19.28 9.08 15.87
C PRO A 273 -19.54 9.22 14.37
N ALA A 274 -18.73 8.53 13.57
CA ALA A 274 -18.87 8.53 12.11
C ALA A 274 -19.94 7.53 11.63
N PHE A 275 -20.19 6.49 12.43
CA PHE A 275 -21.07 5.37 12.08
C PHE A 275 -22.07 5.07 13.21
N PRO A 276 -22.94 6.03 13.60
CA PRO A 276 -23.79 5.90 14.78
C PRO A 276 -24.78 4.73 14.71
N GLN A 277 -25.07 4.23 13.49
CA GLN A 277 -25.89 3.04 13.30
C GLN A 277 -25.18 1.72 13.68
N PHE A 278 -23.86 1.71 13.86
CA PHE A 278 -23.05 0.53 14.19
C PHE A 278 -22.38 0.63 15.57
N GLY A 279 -22.12 1.86 16.05
CA GLY A 279 -21.48 2.11 17.33
C GLY A 279 -21.05 3.57 17.49
N ASP A 280 -20.31 3.84 18.57
CA ASP A 280 -19.95 5.19 19.01
C ASP A 280 -18.44 5.44 19.11
N LYS A 281 -17.62 4.47 18.72
CA LYS A 281 -16.17 4.51 18.96
C LYS A 281 -15.37 5.08 17.81
N SER A 282 -15.74 4.76 16.56
CA SER A 282 -15.05 5.20 15.36
C SER A 282 -15.53 6.58 14.90
N THR A 283 -14.60 7.49 14.63
CA THR A 283 -14.87 8.86 14.21
C THR A 283 -14.05 9.24 12.98
N GLY A 284 -14.37 10.36 12.36
CA GLY A 284 -13.52 10.93 11.31
C GLY A 284 -12.15 11.44 11.80
N GLY A 285 -11.88 11.38 13.11
CA GLY A 285 -10.62 11.74 13.73
C GLY A 285 -9.72 10.55 14.04
N ASN A 286 -10.30 9.37 14.27
CA ASN A 286 -9.57 8.14 14.60
C ASN A 286 -9.72 7.04 13.53
N SER A 287 -10.07 7.44 12.32
CA SER A 287 -10.16 6.58 11.13
C SER A 287 -9.28 7.14 10.01
N SER A 288 -8.80 6.27 9.13
CA SER A 288 -8.03 6.70 7.95
C SER A 288 -8.86 7.61 7.05
N GLN A 289 -8.19 8.54 6.41
CA GLN A 289 -8.85 9.46 5.48
C GLN A 289 -9.06 8.79 4.12
N VAL A 290 -10.19 9.09 3.48
CA VAL A 290 -10.44 8.74 2.08
C VAL A 290 -9.50 9.58 1.21
N THR A 291 -8.69 8.93 0.37
CA THR A 291 -7.48 9.54 -0.16
C THR A 291 -7.24 9.16 -1.62
N ASP A 292 -6.65 10.09 -2.37
CA ASP A 292 -6.12 9.87 -3.71
C ASP A 292 -4.59 9.78 -3.64
N GLY A 293 -3.98 8.87 -4.39
CA GLY A 293 -2.53 8.77 -4.47
C GLY A 293 -2.04 7.48 -5.10
N ALA A 294 -0.74 7.44 -5.36
CA ALA A 294 -0.05 6.31 -5.96
C ALA A 294 1.36 6.13 -5.38
N ALA A 295 1.87 4.90 -5.43
CA ALA A 295 3.25 4.57 -5.10
C ALA A 295 3.78 3.51 -6.06
N ALA A 296 5.09 3.52 -6.31
CA ALA A 296 5.75 2.57 -7.20
C ALA A 296 7.04 2.04 -6.57
N VAL A 297 7.32 0.77 -6.87
CA VAL A 297 8.52 0.06 -6.43
C VAL A 297 9.16 -0.57 -7.65
N LEU A 298 10.41 -0.21 -7.93
CA LEU A 298 11.23 -0.84 -8.96
C LEU A 298 11.99 -1.99 -8.34
N LEU A 299 11.74 -3.18 -8.87
CA LEU A 299 12.37 -4.43 -8.41
C LEU A 299 13.25 -5.00 -9.51
N MET A 300 14.35 -5.58 -9.13
CA MET A 300 15.21 -6.33 -10.05
C MET A 300 15.96 -7.45 -9.36
N ARG A 301 16.50 -8.37 -10.16
CA ARG A 301 17.47 -9.34 -9.67
C ARG A 301 18.72 -8.62 -9.18
N ARG A 302 19.30 -9.03 -8.06
CA ARG A 302 20.49 -8.38 -7.48
C ARG A 302 21.66 -8.32 -8.48
N SER A 303 21.96 -9.42 -9.17
CA SER A 303 23.01 -9.45 -10.19
C SER A 303 22.78 -8.38 -11.28
N LYS A 304 21.52 -8.21 -11.69
CA LYS A 304 21.14 -7.20 -12.69
C LYS A 304 21.24 -5.79 -12.14
N ALA A 305 20.86 -5.56 -10.88
CA ALA A 305 21.04 -4.28 -10.22
C ALA A 305 22.52 -3.86 -10.15
N ILE A 306 23.41 -4.81 -9.82
CA ILE A 306 24.86 -4.60 -9.78
C ILE A 306 25.40 -4.31 -11.19
N GLU A 307 25.00 -5.11 -12.19
CA GLU A 307 25.40 -4.92 -13.60
C GLU A 307 25.05 -3.50 -14.10
N LEU A 308 23.88 -2.99 -13.72
CA LEU A 308 23.38 -1.68 -14.14
C LEU A 308 23.85 -0.54 -13.22
N GLY A 309 24.65 -0.81 -12.19
CA GLY A 309 25.11 0.20 -11.22
C GLY A 309 23.98 0.82 -10.40
N GLN A 310 22.85 0.11 -10.23
CA GLN A 310 21.71 0.62 -9.50
C GLN A 310 21.92 0.55 -7.98
N PRO A 311 21.45 1.55 -7.22
CA PRO A 311 21.46 1.47 -5.76
C PRO A 311 20.53 0.34 -5.29
N ILE A 312 20.96 -0.40 -4.28
CA ILE A 312 20.11 -1.40 -3.64
C ILE A 312 19.60 -0.84 -2.31
N LEU A 313 18.30 -0.51 -2.28
CA LEU A 313 17.66 0.05 -1.09
C LEU A 313 17.35 -1.05 -0.07
N ALA A 314 16.80 -2.16 -0.56
CA ALA A 314 16.43 -3.29 0.29
C ALA A 314 16.34 -4.59 -0.51
N LYS A 315 16.48 -5.71 0.19
CA LYS A 315 16.07 -7.02 -0.28
C LYS A 315 14.61 -7.26 0.07
N PHE A 316 13.80 -7.71 -0.89
CA PHE A 316 12.48 -8.29 -0.65
C PHE A 316 12.67 -9.76 -0.23
N VAL A 317 12.32 -10.11 1.01
CA VAL A 317 12.48 -11.47 1.53
C VAL A 317 11.26 -12.32 1.21
N GLY A 318 10.07 -11.74 1.33
CA GLY A 318 8.84 -12.44 1.01
C GLY A 318 7.60 -11.80 1.61
N ALA A 319 6.46 -12.37 1.30
CA ALA A 319 5.17 -11.95 1.86
C ALA A 319 4.28 -13.14 2.18
N THR A 320 3.32 -12.93 3.08
CA THR A 320 2.30 -13.91 3.48
C THR A 320 0.92 -13.30 3.52
N VAL A 321 -0.09 -14.14 3.33
CA VAL A 321 -1.51 -13.80 3.50
C VAL A 321 -2.11 -14.77 4.49
N ALA A 322 -3.00 -14.28 5.35
CA ALA A 322 -3.78 -15.07 6.30
C ALA A 322 -5.24 -14.65 6.27
N GLY A 323 -6.17 -15.58 6.44
CA GLY A 323 -7.59 -15.33 6.63
C GLY A 323 -7.90 -15.02 8.09
N VAL A 324 -8.92 -14.19 8.31
CA VAL A 324 -9.56 -13.91 9.60
C VAL A 324 -11.07 -13.75 9.39
N PRO A 325 -11.90 -13.82 10.43
CA PRO A 325 -13.34 -13.65 10.24
C PRO A 325 -13.68 -12.30 9.59
N PRO A 326 -14.49 -12.27 8.50
CA PRO A 326 -14.78 -11.05 7.75
C PRO A 326 -15.34 -9.90 8.58
N ARG A 327 -16.20 -10.21 9.56
CA ARG A 327 -16.86 -9.22 10.42
C ARG A 327 -15.89 -8.40 11.30
N VAL A 328 -14.69 -8.92 11.52
CA VAL A 328 -13.61 -8.26 12.27
C VAL A 328 -12.33 -8.18 11.43
N MET A 329 -12.45 -7.98 10.13
CA MET A 329 -11.35 -7.99 9.16
C MET A 329 -10.13 -7.18 9.60
N GLY A 330 -10.33 -6.17 10.43
CA GLY A 330 -9.29 -5.29 10.94
C GLY A 330 -8.17 -6.00 11.71
N ILE A 331 -8.43 -7.19 12.25
CA ILE A 331 -7.42 -7.97 12.97
C ILE A 331 -6.44 -8.72 12.03
N GLY A 332 -6.59 -8.60 10.70
CA GLY A 332 -5.76 -9.29 9.71
C GLY A 332 -4.26 -9.30 9.98
N PRO A 333 -3.63 -8.19 10.40
CA PRO A 333 -2.22 -8.17 10.77
C PRO A 333 -1.83 -9.15 11.88
N THR A 334 -2.73 -9.44 12.84
CA THR A 334 -2.45 -10.39 13.94
C THR A 334 -2.33 -11.84 13.49
N ALA A 335 -2.85 -12.16 12.30
CA ALA A 335 -2.67 -13.46 11.68
C ALA A 335 -1.53 -13.45 10.64
N ALA A 336 -1.39 -12.37 9.86
CA ALA A 336 -0.43 -12.31 8.78
C ALA A 336 1.02 -12.12 9.27
N ILE A 337 1.26 -11.28 10.28
CA ILE A 337 2.60 -11.02 10.82
C ILE A 337 3.19 -12.28 11.48
N PRO A 338 2.52 -12.98 12.41
CA PRO A 338 3.08 -14.21 12.98
C PRO A 338 3.39 -15.27 11.92
N LYS A 339 2.48 -15.47 10.95
CA LYS A 339 2.69 -16.40 9.83
C LYS A 339 3.91 -16.01 8.99
N LEU A 340 4.17 -14.71 8.79
CA LEU A 340 5.36 -14.23 8.09
C LEU A 340 6.63 -14.53 8.89
N LEU A 341 6.66 -14.15 10.16
CA LEU A 341 7.81 -14.30 11.02
C LEU A 341 8.17 -15.79 11.24
N GLU A 342 7.17 -16.65 11.46
CA GLU A 342 7.35 -18.10 11.56
C GLU A 342 7.95 -18.69 10.27
N LYS A 343 7.43 -18.28 9.09
CA LYS A 343 7.95 -18.74 7.80
C LYS A 343 9.45 -18.52 7.65
N PHE A 344 9.96 -17.40 8.14
CA PHE A 344 11.36 -17.01 8.03
C PHE A 344 12.15 -17.23 9.33
N ASN A 345 11.52 -17.76 10.38
CA ASN A 345 12.10 -17.97 11.71
C ASN A 345 12.73 -16.71 12.29
N ILE A 346 11.92 -15.64 12.29
CA ILE A 346 12.27 -14.32 12.85
C ILE A 346 11.44 -14.11 14.10
N GLU A 347 12.07 -13.69 15.18
CA GLU A 347 11.38 -13.27 16.39
C GLU A 347 10.85 -11.83 16.23
N LYS A 348 9.70 -11.53 16.86
CA LYS A 348 9.08 -10.19 16.73
C LYS A 348 9.97 -9.04 17.22
N ASN A 349 10.85 -9.30 18.19
CA ASN A 349 11.80 -8.33 18.72
C ASN A 349 13.01 -8.08 17.81
N GLU A 350 13.29 -8.99 16.87
CA GLU A 350 14.32 -8.85 15.84
C GLU A 350 13.87 -7.94 14.68
N VAL A 351 12.59 -7.58 14.63
CA VAL A 351 12.08 -6.58 13.68
C VAL A 351 12.29 -5.19 14.27
N ASP A 352 12.93 -4.33 13.48
CA ASP A 352 13.26 -2.97 13.89
C ASP A 352 12.09 -2.00 13.69
N ILE A 353 11.37 -2.11 12.55
CA ILE A 353 10.25 -1.23 12.21
C ILE A 353 9.09 -2.05 11.65
N TYR A 354 7.89 -1.70 12.10
CA TYR A 354 6.63 -2.16 11.55
C TYR A 354 5.86 -1.00 10.91
N GLU A 355 5.44 -1.12 9.65
CA GLU A 355 4.42 -0.28 9.03
C GLU A 355 3.10 -1.06 9.00
N ILE A 356 2.22 -0.82 9.96
CA ILE A 356 0.89 -1.46 10.06
C ILE A 356 -0.16 -0.45 9.63
N ASN A 357 -0.95 -0.77 8.60
CA ASN A 357 -1.96 0.15 8.10
C ASN A 357 -3.01 0.48 9.17
N GLU A 358 -3.24 1.77 9.37
CA GLU A 358 -4.19 2.31 10.33
C GLU A 358 -5.54 2.60 9.65
N ALA A 359 -6.20 1.58 9.10
CA ALA A 359 -7.51 1.81 8.49
C ALA A 359 -8.52 2.41 9.49
N PHE A 360 -8.45 1.96 10.75
CA PHE A 360 -9.14 2.52 11.92
C PHE A 360 -8.27 2.35 13.16
N ALA A 361 -8.39 3.25 14.13
CA ALA A 361 -7.64 3.15 15.38
C ALA A 361 -8.05 1.92 16.21
N SER A 362 -9.31 1.46 16.12
CA SER A 362 -9.80 0.24 16.79
C SER A 362 -8.91 -0.97 16.49
N MET A 363 -8.63 -1.20 15.21
CA MET A 363 -7.80 -2.31 14.76
C MET A 363 -6.31 -2.09 15.02
N ALA A 364 -5.83 -0.86 14.86
CA ALA A 364 -4.42 -0.54 15.09
C ALA A 364 -4.03 -0.77 16.57
N VAL A 365 -4.84 -0.28 17.50
CA VAL A 365 -4.67 -0.53 18.94
C VAL A 365 -4.70 -2.03 19.25
N TYR A 366 -5.71 -2.74 18.72
CA TYR A 366 -5.82 -4.19 18.95
C TYR A 366 -4.60 -4.95 18.40
N CYS A 367 -4.17 -4.64 17.16
CA CYS A 367 -3.02 -5.32 16.55
C CYS A 367 -1.74 -5.12 17.38
N VAL A 368 -1.44 -3.88 17.80
CA VAL A 368 -0.27 -3.58 18.61
C VAL A 368 -0.31 -4.33 19.95
N GLN A 369 -1.45 -4.30 20.64
CA GLN A 369 -1.65 -4.97 21.93
C GLN A 369 -1.58 -6.50 21.80
N ASN A 370 -2.31 -7.09 20.87
CA ASN A 370 -2.39 -8.54 20.68
C ASN A 370 -1.05 -9.16 20.29
N LEU A 371 -0.30 -8.47 19.40
CA LEU A 371 1.03 -8.90 19.00
C LEU A 371 2.10 -8.58 20.05
N GLY A 372 1.78 -7.76 21.06
CA GLY A 372 2.74 -7.30 22.05
C GLY A 372 3.90 -6.53 21.45
N LEU A 373 3.62 -5.64 20.49
CA LEU A 373 4.63 -4.83 19.84
C LEU A 373 4.94 -3.57 20.65
N ASP A 374 6.20 -3.15 20.61
CA ASP A 374 6.56 -1.81 21.06
C ASP A 374 5.99 -0.77 20.08
N HIS A 375 5.09 0.08 20.57
CA HIS A 375 4.47 1.11 19.75
C HIS A 375 5.51 2.10 19.16
N ALA A 376 6.67 2.26 19.79
CA ALA A 376 7.74 3.10 19.24
C ALA A 376 8.27 2.56 17.89
N LYS A 377 8.21 1.25 17.67
CA LYS A 377 8.61 0.60 16.43
C LYS A 377 7.50 0.55 15.37
N VAL A 378 6.27 0.93 15.72
CA VAL A 378 5.11 0.86 14.80
C VAL A 378 4.79 2.24 14.26
N ASN A 379 4.79 2.40 12.94
CA ASN A 379 4.47 3.64 12.22
C ASN A 379 5.22 4.87 12.80
N PRO A 380 6.54 4.89 12.82
CA PRO A 380 7.32 5.95 13.48
C PRO A 380 7.11 7.34 12.87
N ARG A 381 6.66 7.41 11.61
CA ARG A 381 6.28 8.67 10.92
C ARG A 381 4.77 8.94 10.91
N GLY A 382 4.00 8.25 11.78
CA GLY A 382 2.53 8.23 11.68
C GLY A 382 2.06 7.32 10.56
N GLY A 383 0.78 6.99 10.54
CA GLY A 383 0.18 6.06 9.59
C GLY A 383 -1.04 6.63 8.87
N ALA A 384 -1.90 5.76 8.39
CA ALA A 384 -3.02 6.12 7.51
C ALA A 384 -4.08 7.03 8.15
N ILE A 385 -4.18 7.08 9.48
CA ILE A 385 -5.07 8.01 10.17
C ILE A 385 -4.65 9.46 9.85
N ALA A 386 -3.35 9.73 9.87
CA ALA A 386 -2.81 11.05 9.60
C ALA A 386 -2.54 11.28 8.11
N LEU A 387 -1.94 10.30 7.42
CA LEU A 387 -1.49 10.44 6.03
C LEU A 387 -2.58 10.14 5.00
N GLY A 388 -3.51 9.21 5.33
CA GLY A 388 -4.54 8.74 4.42
C GLY A 388 -4.34 7.31 3.93
N HIS A 389 -5.42 6.73 3.37
CA HIS A 389 -5.47 5.34 2.94
C HIS A 389 -6.04 5.20 1.52
N PRO A 390 -5.25 5.50 0.48
CA PRO A 390 -5.65 5.20 -0.89
C PRO A 390 -5.51 3.70 -1.14
N LEU A 391 -6.56 2.95 -0.91
CA LEU A 391 -6.67 1.49 -0.80
C LEU A 391 -5.56 0.70 -1.52
N GLY A 392 -5.60 0.69 -2.86
CA GLY A 392 -4.64 -0.05 -3.69
C GLY A 392 -3.20 0.49 -3.65
N ALA A 393 -3.01 1.77 -3.31
CA ALA A 393 -1.68 2.38 -3.20
C ALA A 393 -0.97 2.05 -1.90
N THR A 394 -1.72 1.77 -0.83
CA THR A 394 -1.20 1.74 0.55
C THR A 394 -0.05 0.76 0.73
N GLY A 395 -0.10 -0.44 0.15
CA GLY A 395 0.98 -1.43 0.31
C GLY A 395 2.31 -0.98 -0.30
N ALA A 396 2.29 -0.35 -1.47
CA ALA A 396 3.47 0.23 -2.09
C ALA A 396 3.93 1.51 -1.36
N ARG A 397 2.99 2.34 -0.85
CA ARG A 397 3.30 3.51 -0.02
C ARG A 397 4.03 3.11 1.26
N GLN A 398 3.57 2.08 1.96
CA GLN A 398 4.23 1.60 3.17
C GLN A 398 5.69 1.18 2.89
N ILE A 399 5.96 0.59 1.73
CA ILE A 399 7.33 0.23 1.35
C ILE A 399 8.18 1.49 1.15
N ALA A 400 7.67 2.52 0.47
CA ALA A 400 8.42 3.77 0.30
C ALA A 400 8.73 4.43 1.66
N THR A 401 7.74 4.51 2.55
CA THR A 401 7.89 5.14 3.86
C THR A 401 8.83 4.35 4.77
N ILE A 402 8.69 3.02 4.85
CA ILE A 402 9.53 2.21 5.74
C ILE A 402 10.99 2.17 5.28
N LEU A 403 11.25 2.18 3.97
CA LEU A 403 12.62 2.21 3.42
C LEU A 403 13.29 3.56 3.66
N SER A 404 12.57 4.67 3.50
CA SER A 404 13.06 6.01 3.82
C SER A 404 13.34 6.15 5.32
N GLU A 405 12.46 5.62 6.19
CA GLU A 405 12.70 5.59 7.64
C GLU A 405 13.89 4.71 8.02
N ALA A 406 14.00 3.53 7.41
CA ALA A 406 15.11 2.61 7.67
C ALA A 406 16.47 3.22 7.26
N ARG A 407 16.53 4.00 6.17
CA ARG A 407 17.74 4.74 5.81
C ARG A 407 18.12 5.77 6.89
N ARG A 408 17.15 6.51 7.40
CA ARG A 408 17.34 7.53 8.43
C ARG A 408 17.80 6.95 9.78
N THR A 409 17.22 5.81 10.17
CA THR A 409 17.44 5.18 11.49
C THR A 409 18.44 4.04 11.49
N LYS A 410 18.91 3.61 10.31
CA LYS A 410 19.78 2.43 10.11
C LYS A 410 19.09 1.12 10.54
N ALA A 411 17.77 1.11 10.60
CA ALA A 411 16.97 -0.08 10.86
C ALA A 411 17.22 -1.14 9.79
N LYS A 412 17.25 -2.42 10.18
CA LYS A 412 17.68 -3.51 9.31
C LYS A 412 16.52 -4.40 8.86
N VAL A 413 15.73 -4.90 9.79
CA VAL A 413 14.64 -5.85 9.54
C VAL A 413 13.30 -5.10 9.59
N LEU A 414 12.56 -5.14 8.49
CA LEU A 414 11.41 -4.30 8.26
C LEU A 414 10.18 -5.14 7.90
N VAL A 415 9.04 -4.83 8.50
CA VAL A 415 7.77 -5.51 8.22
C VAL A 415 6.70 -4.50 7.85
N THR A 416 6.05 -4.68 6.71
CA THR A 416 4.80 -3.99 6.38
C THR A 416 3.61 -4.92 6.56
N SER A 417 2.47 -4.41 7.03
CA SER A 417 1.25 -5.22 7.12
C SER A 417 -0.01 -4.38 7.01
N MET A 418 -1.10 -5.02 6.59
CA MET A 418 -2.41 -4.40 6.53
C MET A 418 -3.54 -5.42 6.66
N CYS A 419 -4.64 -4.96 7.20
CA CYS A 419 -5.93 -5.64 7.10
C CYS A 419 -6.49 -5.51 5.68
N ILE A 420 -7.30 -6.44 5.30
CA ILE A 420 -7.91 -6.53 3.97
C ILE A 420 -9.41 -6.74 4.14
N GLY A 421 -10.21 -5.93 3.47
CA GLY A 421 -11.66 -6.16 3.40
C GLY A 421 -11.98 -7.62 3.06
N THR A 422 -13.12 -8.12 3.51
CA THR A 422 -13.51 -9.52 3.39
C THR A 422 -12.80 -10.52 4.31
N GLY A 423 -12.03 -10.03 5.31
CA GLY A 423 -11.46 -10.91 6.34
C GLY A 423 -10.11 -11.55 6.00
N GLN A 424 -9.14 -10.73 5.65
CA GLN A 424 -7.78 -11.19 5.39
C GLN A 424 -6.75 -10.22 5.99
N GLY A 425 -5.50 -10.66 6.11
CA GLY A 425 -4.34 -9.83 6.37
C GLY A 425 -3.19 -10.19 5.43
N MET A 426 -2.34 -9.22 5.11
CA MET A 426 -1.11 -9.45 4.37
C MET A 426 0.05 -8.79 5.08
N ALA A 427 1.22 -9.44 5.05
CA ALA A 427 2.46 -8.90 5.59
C ALA A 427 3.62 -9.16 4.64
N GLY A 428 4.55 -8.21 4.54
CA GLY A 428 5.79 -8.28 3.76
C GLY A 428 7.01 -8.07 4.64
N LEU A 429 8.09 -8.81 4.34
CA LEU A 429 9.38 -8.77 5.05
C LEU A 429 10.46 -8.25 4.12
N PHE A 430 11.22 -7.28 4.62
CA PHE A 430 12.30 -6.63 3.88
C PHE A 430 13.55 -6.52 4.74
N VAL A 431 14.72 -6.50 4.10
CA VAL A 431 16.01 -6.20 4.73
C VAL A 431 16.57 -4.94 4.11
N ASN A 432 16.74 -3.89 4.92
CA ASN A 432 17.38 -2.64 4.49
C ASN A 432 18.86 -2.87 4.14
N GLU A 433 19.30 -2.34 3.01
CA GLU A 433 20.69 -2.42 2.55
C GLU A 433 21.32 -1.05 2.32
N GLN A 434 20.63 0.02 2.67
CA GLN A 434 21.14 1.38 2.59
C GLN A 434 22.16 1.64 3.70
N SER A 435 23.28 2.27 3.32
CA SER A 435 24.39 2.64 4.23
C SER A 435 24.04 3.86 5.09
#